data_e7e439c7b912c7cf997e6bb35bca120f
#
_entry.id   e7e439c7b912c7cf997e6bb35bca120f
#
_cell.length_a   1.000
_cell.length_b   1.000
_cell.length_c   1.000
_cell.angle_alpha   90.00
_cell.angle_beta   90.00
_cell.angle_gamma   90.00
#
_symmetry.space_group_name_H-M   'P 1'
#
loop_
_entity.id
_entity.type
_entity.pdbx_description
1 polymer ?
#
loop_
_entity_poly.entity_id
_entity_poly.type
_entity_poly.pdbx_seq_one_letter_code
_entity_poly.pdbx_strand_id
1 'polypeptide(L)'
;MISSPLRSAFIGHGSPMNTLESNRFTRQWRALGQALPRPRAVLCISAHWFIHGTAVTAMRHPPVIHDFFGFPGELFESDYPAPGSPEVAQEIADALKPGYVGLDPDSWGIDHGTWSVLAHVFPAADLPVLQLSVHGAAPFEYHLELGRRLAPLHDRVARSGASI
;
A
#
# COMPACT_ATOMS: atom_id res chain seq x y z
N MET A 1 4.29 6.41 -28.93
CA MET A 1 3.58 7.05 -27.77
C MET A 1 4.14 6.43 -26.53
N ILE A 2 4.92 7.17 -25.74
CA ILE A 2 5.42 6.70 -24.45
C ILE A 2 4.25 6.83 -23.49
N SER A 3 3.55 5.72 -23.23
CA SER A 3 2.57 5.64 -22.15
C SER A 3 3.32 5.97 -20.87
N SER A 4 2.95 7.06 -20.20
CA SER A 4 3.47 7.33 -18.85
C SER A 4 3.19 6.13 -17.95
N PRO A 5 4.15 5.64 -17.18
CA PRO A 5 3.92 4.51 -16.30
C PRO A 5 2.77 4.83 -15.35
N LEU A 6 1.93 3.84 -15.05
CA LEU A 6 0.85 3.96 -14.08
C LEU A 6 1.44 4.38 -12.74
N ARG A 7 1.00 5.52 -12.22
CA ARG A 7 1.53 6.10 -10.97
C ARG A 7 0.68 5.78 -9.76
N SER A 8 -0.61 5.55 -9.97
CA SER A 8 -1.56 5.20 -8.92
C SER A 8 -2.68 4.34 -9.50
N ALA A 9 -3.26 3.49 -8.66
CA ALA A 9 -4.41 2.68 -8.98
C ALA A 9 -5.41 2.72 -7.81
N PHE A 10 -6.70 2.73 -8.13
CA PHE A 10 -7.75 2.49 -7.17
C PHE A 10 -8.29 1.08 -7.39
N ILE A 11 -8.20 0.24 -6.36
CA ILE A 11 -8.54 -1.18 -6.47
C ILE A 11 -9.55 -1.54 -5.39
N GLY A 12 -10.70 -2.07 -5.80
CA GLY A 12 -11.62 -2.73 -4.88
C GLY A 12 -11.16 -4.17 -4.65
N HIS A 13 -10.71 -4.48 -3.42
CA HIS A 13 -10.18 -5.82 -3.10
C HIS A 13 -11.28 -6.91 -3.03
N GLY A 14 -12.56 -6.52 -2.84
CA GLY A 14 -13.67 -7.45 -2.75
C GLY A 14 -13.57 -8.35 -1.51
N SER A 15 -13.82 -9.66 -1.71
CA SER A 15 -13.67 -10.64 -0.63
C SER A 15 -12.19 -10.96 -0.38
N PRO A 16 -11.74 -11.12 0.89
CA PRO A 16 -10.40 -11.63 1.19
C PRO A 16 -10.13 -13.02 0.57
N MET A 17 -11.16 -13.78 0.25
CA MET A 17 -11.05 -15.06 -0.48
C MET A 17 -10.38 -14.94 -1.86
N ASN A 18 -10.38 -13.73 -2.44
CA ASN A 18 -9.62 -13.46 -3.66
C ASN A 18 -8.13 -13.81 -3.53
N THR A 19 -7.58 -13.85 -2.32
CA THR A 19 -6.19 -14.28 -2.08
C THR A 19 -5.96 -15.71 -2.56
N LEU A 20 -6.91 -16.59 -2.30
CA LEU A 20 -6.84 -18.03 -2.61
C LEU A 20 -7.42 -18.37 -3.99
N GLU A 21 -8.22 -17.48 -4.56
CA GLU A 21 -8.98 -17.73 -5.77
C GLU A 21 -8.26 -17.31 -7.05
N SER A 22 -8.54 -18.05 -8.13
CA SER A 22 -8.18 -17.65 -9.48
C SER A 22 -9.44 -17.27 -10.26
N ASN A 23 -9.77 -15.99 -10.27
CA ASN A 23 -10.94 -15.45 -10.96
C ASN A 23 -10.56 -14.29 -11.90
N ARG A 24 -11.55 -13.61 -12.50
CA ARG A 24 -11.30 -12.51 -13.42
C ARG A 24 -10.54 -11.34 -12.79
N PHE A 25 -10.80 -11.06 -11.51
CA PHE A 25 -10.18 -9.94 -10.79
C PHE A 25 -8.71 -10.24 -10.46
N THR A 26 -8.44 -11.40 -9.87
CA THR A 26 -7.09 -11.82 -9.51
C THR A 26 -6.18 -11.99 -10.73
N ARG A 27 -6.74 -12.41 -11.88
CA ARG A 27 -5.99 -12.43 -13.15
C ARG A 27 -5.63 -11.02 -13.62
N GLN A 28 -6.52 -10.04 -13.47
CA GLN A 28 -6.23 -8.64 -13.82
C GLN A 28 -5.18 -8.03 -12.88
N TRP A 29 -5.22 -8.35 -11.59
CA TRP A 29 -4.18 -7.89 -10.65
C TRP A 29 -2.80 -8.45 -11.00
N ARG A 30 -2.72 -9.74 -11.38
CA ARG A 30 -1.46 -10.33 -11.89
C ARG A 30 -0.98 -9.64 -13.16
N ALA A 31 -1.88 -9.40 -14.11
CA ALA A 31 -1.54 -8.71 -15.36
C ALA A 31 -1.06 -7.26 -15.08
N LEU A 32 -1.69 -6.57 -14.12
CA LEU A 32 -1.25 -5.24 -13.68
C LEU A 32 0.19 -5.30 -13.16
N GLY A 33 0.51 -6.24 -12.25
CA GLY A 33 1.84 -6.39 -11.69
C GLY A 33 2.91 -6.68 -12.75
N GLN A 34 2.57 -7.49 -13.75
CA GLN A 34 3.47 -7.79 -14.89
C GLN A 34 3.72 -6.57 -15.79
N ALA A 35 2.74 -5.68 -15.89
CA ALA A 35 2.83 -4.47 -16.76
C ALA A 35 3.52 -3.29 -16.04
N LEU A 36 3.57 -3.29 -14.72
CA LEU A 36 4.19 -2.22 -13.95
C LEU A 36 5.71 -2.35 -13.91
N PRO A 37 6.45 -1.25 -14.07
CA PRO A 37 7.87 -1.24 -13.72
C PRO A 37 7.99 -1.51 -12.21
N ARG A 38 9.07 -2.19 -11.81
CA ARG A 38 9.31 -2.48 -10.40
C ARG A 38 9.51 -1.18 -9.61
N PRO A 39 8.63 -0.86 -8.64
CA PRO A 39 8.77 0.36 -7.87
C PRO A 39 9.83 0.17 -6.75
N ARG A 40 10.31 1.28 -6.18
CA ARG A 40 11.16 1.28 -4.99
C ARG A 40 10.39 0.83 -3.74
N ALA A 41 9.12 1.24 -3.65
CA ALA A 41 8.19 0.89 -2.57
C ALA A 41 6.75 1.03 -3.05
N VAL A 42 5.83 0.41 -2.33
CA VAL A 42 4.38 0.52 -2.54
C VAL A 42 3.78 1.24 -1.35
N LEU A 43 3.09 2.35 -1.60
CA LEU A 43 2.28 3.03 -0.60
C LEU A 43 0.82 2.68 -0.83
N CYS A 44 0.20 2.03 0.14
CA CYS A 44 -1.22 1.69 0.12
C CYS A 44 -2.00 2.61 1.06
N ILE A 45 -3.15 3.08 0.61
CA ILE A 45 -4.13 3.78 1.45
C ILE A 45 -5.29 2.82 1.61
N SER A 46 -5.39 2.19 2.78
CA SER A 46 -6.43 1.20 3.05
C SER A 46 -7.59 1.80 3.82
N ALA A 47 -8.81 1.48 3.38
CA ALA A 47 -10.03 1.86 4.09
C ALA A 47 -10.16 1.17 5.47
N HIS A 48 -9.38 0.12 5.72
CA HIS A 48 -9.37 -0.59 7.00
C HIS A 48 -8.62 0.17 8.10
N TRP A 49 -7.62 0.95 7.71
CA TRP A 49 -6.90 1.79 8.67
C TRP A 49 -7.52 3.18 8.77
N PHE A 50 -8.64 3.24 9.46
CA PHE A 50 -9.48 4.42 9.61
C PHE A 50 -9.37 4.95 11.06
N ILE A 51 -8.63 6.06 11.25
CA ILE A 51 -8.29 6.60 12.58
C ILE A 51 -8.56 8.11 12.68
N HIS A 52 -8.48 8.66 13.89
CA HIS A 52 -8.57 10.09 14.15
C HIS A 52 -7.20 10.78 13.98
N GLY A 53 -6.64 10.69 12.79
CA GLY A 53 -5.34 11.26 12.46
C GLY A 53 -4.81 10.70 11.14
N THR A 54 -3.67 11.19 10.72
CA THR A 54 -2.93 10.64 9.58
C THR A 54 -1.63 10.04 10.08
N ALA A 55 -1.42 8.77 9.78
CA ALA A 55 -0.21 8.05 10.14
C ALA A 55 0.25 7.19 8.96
N VAL A 56 1.54 6.91 8.89
CA VAL A 56 2.16 5.99 7.94
C VAL A 56 2.94 4.92 8.71
N THR A 57 2.81 3.66 8.31
CA THR A 57 3.58 2.57 8.92
C THR A 57 5.08 2.81 8.70
N ALA A 58 5.87 2.71 9.77
CA ALA A 58 7.29 3.07 9.78
C ALA A 58 8.18 1.96 10.36
N MET A 59 7.73 0.73 10.33
CA MET A 59 8.48 -0.45 10.79
C MET A 59 9.21 -1.14 9.65
N ARG A 60 10.30 -1.87 9.96
CA ARG A 60 11.05 -2.66 8.96
C ARG A 60 10.37 -3.96 8.58
N HIS A 61 9.62 -4.53 9.50
CA HIS A 61 8.92 -5.80 9.35
C HIS A 61 7.47 -5.63 9.84
N PRO A 62 6.59 -5.03 8.99
CA PRO A 62 5.20 -4.85 9.37
C PRO A 62 4.51 -6.21 9.51
N PRO A 63 3.72 -6.44 10.57
CA PRO A 63 2.95 -7.65 10.70
C PRO A 63 1.84 -7.71 9.63
N VAL A 64 1.51 -8.92 9.19
CA VAL A 64 0.33 -9.16 8.36
C VAL A 64 -0.90 -9.20 9.27
N ILE A 65 -1.92 -8.41 8.94
CA ILE A 65 -3.15 -8.28 9.74
C ILE A 65 -4.28 -9.03 9.07
N HIS A 66 -4.88 -9.96 9.82
CA HIS A 66 -6.08 -10.70 9.42
C HIS A 66 -7.31 -10.06 10.07
N ASP A 67 -7.67 -8.85 9.63
CA ASP A 67 -8.76 -8.02 10.16
C ASP A 67 -10.14 -8.44 9.60
N PHE A 68 -10.38 -9.73 9.54
CA PHE A 68 -11.64 -10.35 9.12
C PHE A 68 -11.98 -11.57 10.00
N PHE A 69 -13.22 -12.06 9.90
CA PHE A 69 -13.68 -13.25 10.64
C PHE A 69 -14.74 -13.98 9.81
N GLY A 70 -14.99 -15.26 10.17
CA GLY A 70 -16.00 -16.07 9.51
C GLY A 70 -15.57 -16.67 8.16
N PHE A 71 -14.26 -16.70 7.88
CA PHE A 71 -13.68 -17.30 6.68
C PHE A 71 -13.01 -18.65 6.97
N PRO A 72 -12.71 -19.47 5.95
CA PRO A 72 -11.99 -20.73 6.12
C PRO A 72 -10.60 -20.54 6.75
N GLY A 73 -10.13 -21.52 7.52
CA GLY A 73 -8.84 -21.52 8.20
C GLY A 73 -7.65 -21.25 7.27
N GLU A 74 -7.69 -21.80 6.06
CA GLU A 74 -6.67 -21.61 5.02
C GLU A 74 -6.39 -20.13 4.72
N LEU A 75 -7.40 -19.27 4.81
CA LEU A 75 -7.21 -17.84 4.61
C LEU A 75 -6.44 -17.19 5.75
N PHE A 76 -6.60 -17.67 6.99
CA PHE A 76 -5.85 -17.19 8.15
C PHE A 76 -4.39 -17.67 8.16
N GLU A 77 -4.07 -18.69 7.38
CA GLU A 77 -2.70 -19.18 7.17
C GLU A 77 -1.99 -18.41 6.05
N SER A 78 -2.73 -17.59 5.30
CA SER A 78 -2.14 -16.77 4.24
C SER A 78 -1.20 -15.73 4.83
N ASP A 79 -0.01 -15.61 4.26
CA ASP A 79 1.01 -14.66 4.68
C ASP A 79 1.49 -13.82 3.48
N TYR A 80 1.91 -12.60 3.77
CA TYR A 80 2.50 -11.68 2.80
C TYR A 80 3.65 -10.90 3.48
N PRO A 81 4.80 -11.53 3.70
CA PRO A 81 5.87 -11.02 4.55
C PRO A 81 6.72 -9.94 3.85
N ALA A 82 6.04 -8.94 3.26
CA ALA A 82 6.73 -7.83 2.62
C ALA A 82 7.48 -6.99 3.67
N PRO A 83 8.70 -6.53 3.36
CA PRO A 83 9.39 -5.58 4.22
C PRO A 83 8.66 -4.24 4.26
N GLY A 84 8.91 -3.45 5.30
CA GLY A 84 8.60 -2.02 5.32
C GLY A 84 9.84 -1.17 5.10
N SER A 85 9.69 0.16 5.16
CA SER A 85 10.81 1.10 5.06
C SER A 85 10.56 2.34 5.91
N PRO A 86 11.17 2.44 7.10
CA PRO A 86 11.13 3.66 7.90
C PRO A 86 11.65 4.89 7.16
N GLU A 87 12.61 4.70 6.27
CA GLU A 87 13.21 5.76 5.47
C GLU A 87 12.17 6.35 4.49
N VAL A 88 11.42 5.48 3.79
CA VAL A 88 10.33 5.92 2.89
C VAL A 88 9.17 6.49 3.69
N ALA A 89 8.87 5.97 4.88
CA ALA A 89 7.85 6.55 5.77
C ALA A 89 8.19 8.00 6.14
N GLN A 90 9.46 8.28 6.45
CA GLN A 90 9.93 9.64 6.72
C GLN A 90 9.82 10.54 5.49
N GLU A 91 10.18 10.05 4.30
CA GLU A 91 10.03 10.81 3.04
C GLU A 91 8.54 11.18 2.79
N ILE A 92 7.62 10.26 3.08
CA ILE A 92 6.17 10.49 2.97
C ILE A 92 5.73 11.57 3.97
N ALA A 93 6.13 11.45 5.24
CA ALA A 93 5.80 12.42 6.28
C ALA A 93 6.34 13.82 5.93
N ASP A 94 7.55 13.91 5.38
CA ASP A 94 8.15 15.16 4.95
C ASP A 94 7.43 15.79 3.75
N ALA A 95 6.98 14.99 2.79
CA ALA A 95 6.22 15.45 1.64
C ALA A 95 4.84 16.00 2.03
N LEU A 96 4.27 15.52 3.11
CA LEU A 96 2.96 15.92 3.60
C LEU A 96 2.98 17.15 4.51
N LYS A 97 4.16 17.70 4.85
CA LYS A 97 4.28 18.95 5.61
C LYS A 97 3.57 20.12 4.90
N PRO A 98 2.99 21.10 5.64
CA PRO A 98 3.04 21.28 7.10
C PRO A 98 2.03 20.42 7.88
N GLY A 99 1.25 19.55 7.22
CA GLY A 99 0.38 18.60 7.90
C GLY A 99 1.19 17.66 8.79
N TYR A 100 0.61 17.28 9.93
CA TYR A 100 1.24 16.28 10.80
C TYR A 100 0.89 14.87 10.31
N VAL A 101 1.90 14.04 10.16
CA VAL A 101 1.77 12.61 9.87
C VAL A 101 2.55 11.84 10.93
N GLY A 102 1.86 11.00 11.68
CA GLY A 102 2.49 10.11 12.64
C GLY A 102 3.30 9.02 11.94
N LEU A 103 4.50 8.74 12.44
CA LEU A 103 5.25 7.55 12.05
C LEU A 103 4.83 6.41 12.99
N ASP A 104 4.15 5.42 12.47
CA ASP A 104 3.66 4.28 13.23
C ASP A 104 4.70 3.16 13.29
N PRO A 105 5.36 2.94 14.44
CA PRO A 105 6.43 1.95 14.56
C PRO A 105 5.92 0.55 14.87
N ASP A 106 4.67 0.37 15.36
CA ASP A 106 4.26 -0.89 15.97
C ASP A 106 2.74 -1.12 16.12
N SER A 107 1.87 -0.14 15.79
CA SER A 107 0.43 -0.25 16.10
C SER A 107 -0.42 -0.83 14.97
N TRP A 108 0.05 -0.75 13.73
CA TRP A 108 -0.62 -1.31 12.56
C TRP A 108 0.29 -2.32 11.84
N GLY A 109 0.03 -2.59 10.57
CA GLY A 109 0.81 -3.48 9.73
C GLY A 109 0.32 -3.45 8.30
N ILE A 110 0.27 -4.59 7.63
CA ILE A 110 -0.30 -4.76 6.29
C ILE A 110 -1.64 -5.48 6.44
N ASP A 111 -2.76 -4.76 6.31
CA ASP A 111 -4.11 -5.32 6.44
C ASP A 111 -4.56 -6.09 5.19
N HIS A 112 -5.67 -6.84 5.32
CA HIS A 112 -6.13 -7.71 4.24
C HIS A 112 -6.58 -6.95 2.99
N GLY A 113 -7.02 -5.72 3.11
CA GLY A 113 -7.34 -4.87 1.96
C GLY A 113 -6.12 -4.60 1.09
N THR A 114 -4.95 -4.63 1.69
CA THR A 114 -3.66 -4.43 1.04
C THR A 114 -3.04 -5.77 0.61
N TRP A 115 -2.79 -6.69 1.55
CA TRP A 115 -2.01 -7.89 1.22
C TRP A 115 -2.75 -8.85 0.30
N SER A 116 -4.09 -8.93 0.36
CA SER A 116 -4.86 -9.82 -0.52
C SER A 116 -4.75 -9.43 -2.01
N VAL A 117 -4.56 -8.15 -2.30
CA VAL A 117 -4.31 -7.63 -3.65
C VAL A 117 -2.84 -7.79 -4.04
N LEU A 118 -1.93 -7.39 -3.15
CA LEU A 118 -0.49 -7.40 -3.42
C LEU A 118 0.06 -8.82 -3.58
N ALA A 119 -0.54 -9.83 -2.97
CA ALA A 119 -0.23 -11.24 -3.20
C ALA A 119 -0.38 -11.66 -4.69
N HIS A 120 -1.17 -10.93 -5.45
CA HIS A 120 -1.32 -11.14 -6.90
C HIS A 120 -0.51 -10.14 -7.73
N VAL A 121 -0.43 -8.88 -7.31
CA VAL A 121 0.30 -7.82 -8.05
C VAL A 121 1.82 -8.01 -7.92
N PHE A 122 2.30 -8.27 -6.72
CA PHE A 122 3.72 -8.48 -6.40
C PHE A 122 3.91 -9.73 -5.54
N PRO A 123 3.72 -10.93 -6.12
CA PRO A 123 3.66 -12.18 -5.36
C PRO A 123 4.96 -12.58 -4.66
N ALA A 124 6.08 -11.98 -5.02
CA ALA A 124 7.36 -12.24 -4.36
C ALA A 124 7.47 -11.61 -2.96
N ALA A 125 6.57 -10.67 -2.59
CA ALA A 125 6.57 -9.95 -1.32
C ALA A 125 7.94 -9.32 -0.95
N ASP A 126 8.70 -8.90 -1.95
CA ASP A 126 10.10 -8.46 -1.82
C ASP A 126 10.28 -6.94 -2.02
N LEU A 127 9.16 -6.22 -2.14
CA LEU A 127 9.10 -4.77 -2.21
C LEU A 127 8.68 -4.20 -0.86
N PRO A 128 9.26 -3.09 -0.41
CA PRO A 128 8.77 -2.38 0.76
C PRO A 128 7.31 -1.95 0.57
N VAL A 129 6.46 -2.32 1.54
CA VAL A 129 5.06 -1.92 1.60
C VAL A 129 4.83 -1.05 2.81
N LEU A 130 4.20 0.10 2.58
CA LEU A 130 3.78 1.03 3.62
C LEU A 130 2.29 1.27 3.50
N GLN A 131 1.64 1.48 4.63
CA GLN A 131 0.25 1.92 4.63
C GLN A 131 0.13 3.33 5.19
N LEU A 132 -0.75 4.12 4.57
CA LEU A 132 -1.18 5.42 5.06
C LEU A 132 -2.64 5.32 5.52
N SER A 133 -2.92 5.81 6.72
CA SER A 133 -4.26 5.78 7.28
C SER A 133 -5.20 6.76 6.59
N VAL A 134 -6.50 6.48 6.68
CA VAL A 134 -7.57 7.43 6.36
C VAL A 134 -7.94 8.20 7.64
N HIS A 135 -7.93 9.53 7.58
CA HIS A 135 -8.31 10.38 8.71
C HIS A 135 -9.83 10.53 8.78
N GLY A 136 -10.49 9.75 9.64
CA GLY A 136 -11.94 9.63 9.70
C GLY A 136 -12.71 10.89 10.09
N ALA A 137 -12.06 11.86 10.74
CA ALA A 137 -12.69 13.13 11.13
C ALA A 137 -12.36 14.30 10.16
N ALA A 138 -11.48 14.07 9.17
CA ALA A 138 -11.09 15.12 8.23
C ALA A 138 -12.08 15.20 7.04
N PRO A 139 -12.29 16.40 6.48
CA PRO A 139 -13.14 16.57 5.31
C PRO A 139 -12.48 16.00 4.05
N PHE A 140 -13.26 15.83 3.00
CA PHE A 140 -12.80 15.27 1.72
C PHE A 140 -11.63 16.07 1.11
N GLU A 141 -11.66 17.40 1.21
CA GLU A 141 -10.64 18.31 0.72
C GLU A 141 -9.27 18.05 1.34
N TYR A 142 -9.23 17.64 2.61
CA TYR A 142 -8.00 17.23 3.28
C TYR A 142 -7.33 16.05 2.57
N HIS A 143 -8.10 15.02 2.23
CA HIS A 143 -7.57 13.83 1.56
C HIS A 143 -7.13 14.13 0.12
N LEU A 144 -7.84 15.02 -0.58
CA LEU A 144 -7.40 15.51 -1.90
C LEU A 144 -6.06 16.23 -1.82
N GLU A 145 -5.88 17.06 -0.79
CA GLU A 145 -4.60 17.77 -0.60
C GLU A 145 -3.46 16.81 -0.25
N LEU A 146 -3.70 15.78 0.58
CA LEU A 146 -2.72 14.72 0.79
C LEU A 146 -2.30 14.07 -0.53
N GLY A 147 -3.27 13.71 -1.37
CA GLY A 147 -2.99 13.12 -2.67
C GLY A 147 -2.14 14.02 -3.58
N ARG A 148 -2.42 15.33 -3.62
CA ARG A 148 -1.63 16.30 -4.38
C ARG A 148 -0.18 16.38 -3.89
N ARG A 149 0.03 16.34 -2.57
CA ARG A 149 1.38 16.39 -1.95
C ARG A 149 2.16 15.09 -2.15
N LEU A 150 1.47 13.98 -2.23
CA LEU A 150 2.10 12.67 -2.51
C LEU A 150 2.50 12.51 -3.98
N ALA A 151 1.82 13.19 -4.90
CA ALA A 151 2.06 13.04 -6.34
C ALA A 151 3.54 13.21 -6.77
N PRO A 152 4.32 14.19 -6.24
CA PRO A 152 5.73 14.33 -6.61
C PRO A 152 6.63 13.17 -6.18
N LEU A 153 6.21 12.34 -5.21
CA LEU A 153 7.00 11.18 -4.78
C LEU A 153 7.09 10.11 -5.88
N HIS A 154 6.12 10.03 -6.78
CA HIS A 154 6.16 9.11 -7.91
C HIS A 154 7.40 9.30 -8.80
N ASP A 155 7.78 10.54 -9.04
CA ASP A 155 8.90 10.86 -9.93
C ASP A 155 10.27 10.61 -9.29
N ARG A 156 10.37 10.70 -7.96
CA ARG A 156 11.59 10.40 -7.21
C ARG A 156 11.90 8.90 -7.20
N VAL A 157 10.86 8.08 -7.13
CA VAL A 157 10.97 6.61 -7.10
C VAL A 157 11.37 6.04 -8.46
N ALA A 158 10.96 6.68 -9.56
CA ALA A 158 11.30 6.24 -10.91
C ALA A 158 12.74 6.56 -11.33
N ARG A 159 13.41 7.53 -10.69
CA ARG A 159 14.75 8.01 -11.08
C ARG A 159 15.91 7.31 -10.38
N SER A 160 15.69 6.57 -9.31
CA SER A 160 16.75 5.86 -8.59
C SER A 160 17.18 4.53 -9.22
N GLY A 161 16.59 4.15 -10.36
CA GLY A 161 16.93 2.94 -11.12
C GLY A 161 17.84 3.16 -12.33
N ALA A 162 18.40 4.36 -12.49
CA ALA A 162 19.30 4.68 -13.61
C ALA A 162 20.65 5.20 -13.06
N SER A 163 21.47 4.30 -12.56
CA SER A 163 22.92 4.48 -12.50
C SER A 163 23.57 3.11 -12.27
N ILE A 164 23.91 2.46 -13.32
CA ILE A 164 25.21 1.84 -13.64
C ILE A 164 25.19 1.53 -15.13
#